data_64b8c8a1fa97a2a0652a12c191a61ec1
#
_entry.id   64b8c8a1fa97a2a0652a12c191a61ec1
#
_cell.length_a   1.000
_cell.length_b   1.000
_cell.length_c   1.000
_cell.angle_alpha   90.00
_cell.angle_beta   90.00
_cell.angle_gamma   90.00
#
_symmetry.space_group_name_H-M   'P 1'
#
loop_
_entity.id
_entity.type
_entity.pdbx_description
1 polymer ?
#
loop_
_entity_poly.entity_id
_entity_poly.type
_entity_poly.pdbx_seq_one_letter_code
_entity_poly.pdbx_strand_id
1 'polypeptide(L)'
;WNLLSYKKKVSSSSHLEGYEPELANDEQVETWWAAQTGNKGEWLQIDLGEPMDVKAIQVNFADHNFNIHAPHGPVVYQYYIEGSVDGNKWTRLVNEEKNQQDAPHKLHTLVTPAKMQYLKICNSKDMEGSFSLFDLRIFGQGDGKVPVAVTGFQATRDESDKRIYRFVWDSQEDVTGYILRWGTQKEKLTHSMVVYDNQYEARYFNRDSEYYFSIIAFNENGVGAGAF
;
A
#
# COMPACT_ATOMS: atom_id res chain seq x y z
N TRP A 1 6.33 6.11 9.58
CA TRP A 1 4.88 5.94 9.42
C TRP A 1 4.62 4.55 8.88
N ASN A 2 3.59 3.89 9.42
CA ASN A 2 3.20 2.56 9.01
C ASN A 2 2.14 2.65 7.90
N LEU A 3 2.06 1.63 7.04
CA LEU A 3 0.98 1.50 6.08
C LEU A 3 -0.27 1.03 6.83
N LEU A 4 -1.33 1.84 6.80
CA LEU A 4 -2.59 1.58 7.50
C LEU A 4 -3.64 0.92 6.61
N SER A 5 -3.54 1.09 5.28
CA SER A 5 -4.59 0.72 4.32
C SER A 5 -4.51 -0.71 3.80
N TYR A 6 -3.41 -1.44 3.99
CA TYR A 6 -3.20 -2.75 3.38
C TYR A 6 -4.32 -3.75 3.73
N LYS A 7 -5.00 -4.25 2.69
CA LYS A 7 -6.12 -5.21 2.79
C LYS A 7 -7.23 -4.84 3.80
N LYS A 8 -7.35 -3.55 4.12
CA LYS A 8 -8.49 -3.04 4.88
C LYS A 8 -9.73 -3.07 4.01
N LYS A 9 -10.90 -3.01 4.64
CA LYS A 9 -12.19 -3.05 3.94
C LYS A 9 -12.32 -1.83 3.01
N VAL A 10 -12.68 -2.09 1.75
CA VAL A 10 -12.85 -1.06 0.72
C VAL A 10 -14.29 -1.07 0.20
N SER A 11 -14.76 0.08 -0.22
CA SER A 11 -16.02 0.27 -0.93
C SER A 11 -15.86 1.36 -1.98
N SER A 12 -16.69 1.35 -3.00
CA SER A 12 -16.67 2.34 -4.08
C SER A 12 -18.07 2.70 -4.55
N SER A 13 -18.18 3.80 -5.28
CA SER A 13 -19.41 4.20 -5.98
C SER A 13 -19.81 3.17 -7.04
N SER A 14 -18.82 2.64 -7.77
CA SER A 14 -18.97 1.66 -8.82
C SER A 14 -17.63 0.96 -9.09
N HIS A 15 -17.65 -0.15 -9.84
CA HIS A 15 -16.43 -0.75 -10.39
C HIS A 15 -16.74 -1.50 -11.70
N LEU A 16 -15.75 -1.64 -12.53
CA LEU A 16 -15.76 -2.53 -13.69
C LEU A 16 -15.46 -3.96 -13.24
N GLU A 17 -15.99 -4.94 -13.94
CA GLU A 17 -15.69 -6.36 -13.72
C GLU A 17 -14.19 -6.62 -13.92
N GLY A 18 -13.54 -7.26 -12.95
CA GLY A 18 -12.10 -7.52 -12.91
C GLY A 18 -11.26 -6.35 -12.37
N TYR A 19 -11.90 -5.25 -11.93
CA TYR A 19 -11.25 -4.06 -11.37
C TYR A 19 -11.92 -3.64 -10.05
N GLU A 20 -12.06 -4.62 -9.16
CA GLU A 20 -12.75 -4.50 -7.87
C GLU A 20 -12.03 -3.51 -6.93
N PRO A 21 -12.75 -2.90 -5.96
CA PRO A 21 -12.20 -1.89 -5.05
C PRO A 21 -10.99 -2.35 -4.25
N GLU A 22 -10.92 -3.64 -3.89
CA GLU A 22 -9.86 -4.25 -3.09
C GLU A 22 -8.51 -4.24 -3.78
N LEU A 23 -8.47 -4.09 -5.11
CA LEU A 23 -7.24 -3.98 -5.89
C LEU A 23 -6.53 -2.63 -5.70
N ALA A 24 -7.18 -1.64 -5.07
CA ALA A 24 -6.56 -0.35 -4.76
C ALA A 24 -5.81 -0.33 -3.41
N ASN A 25 -5.73 -1.44 -2.68
CA ASN A 25 -4.99 -1.53 -1.41
C ASN A 25 -4.34 -2.90 -1.16
N ASP A 26 -4.04 -3.65 -2.24
CA ASP A 26 -3.42 -4.97 -2.18
C ASP A 26 -1.88 -4.94 -2.29
N GLU A 27 -1.28 -3.76 -2.52
CA GLU A 27 0.16 -3.53 -2.71
C GLU A 27 0.75 -4.26 -3.93
N GLN A 28 -0.08 -4.57 -4.95
CA GLN A 28 0.37 -5.18 -6.20
C GLN A 28 0.36 -4.14 -7.33
N VAL A 29 1.51 -3.94 -7.95
CA VAL A 29 1.69 -2.91 -9.00
C VAL A 29 1.02 -3.24 -10.34
N GLU A 30 0.51 -4.46 -10.50
CA GLU A 30 -0.11 -4.93 -11.74
C GLU A 30 -1.65 -4.93 -11.66
N THR A 31 -2.22 -4.60 -10.51
CA THR A 31 -3.67 -4.57 -10.25
C THR A 31 -4.14 -3.15 -9.95
N TRP A 32 -5.39 -2.84 -10.24
CA TRP A 32 -5.99 -1.56 -9.92
C TRP A 32 -7.52 -1.63 -9.85
N TRP A 33 -8.11 -0.74 -9.08
CA TRP A 33 -9.53 -0.47 -9.15
C TRP A 33 -9.85 0.50 -10.26
N ALA A 34 -10.98 0.28 -10.98
CA ALA A 34 -11.54 1.22 -11.92
C ALA A 34 -13.04 1.36 -11.73
N ALA A 35 -13.52 2.60 -11.55
CA ALA A 35 -14.94 2.92 -11.58
C ALA A 35 -15.55 2.64 -12.96
N GLN A 36 -16.86 2.44 -13.03
CA GLN A 36 -17.55 2.27 -14.32
C GLN A 36 -17.42 3.47 -15.23
N THR A 37 -17.22 4.67 -14.67
CA THR A 37 -17.11 5.91 -15.42
C THR A 37 -15.98 6.80 -14.89
N GLY A 38 -15.63 7.83 -15.68
CA GLY A 38 -14.82 8.95 -15.23
C GLY A 38 -15.65 10.14 -14.77
N ASN A 39 -16.94 9.97 -14.51
CA ASN A 39 -17.82 11.07 -14.15
C ASN A 39 -17.48 11.65 -12.78
N LYS A 40 -17.72 12.94 -12.63
CA LYS A 40 -17.68 13.57 -11.32
C LYS A 40 -18.59 12.85 -10.33
N GLY A 41 -18.08 12.60 -9.13
CA GLY A 41 -18.80 11.93 -8.06
C GLY A 41 -18.47 10.44 -7.92
N GLU A 42 -17.67 9.83 -8.80
CA GLU A 42 -17.08 8.52 -8.52
C GLU A 42 -16.14 8.60 -7.31
N TRP A 43 -16.14 7.58 -6.46
CA TRP A 43 -15.36 7.56 -5.23
C TRP A 43 -14.89 6.15 -4.83
N LEU A 44 -13.79 6.10 -4.10
CA LEU A 44 -13.29 4.94 -3.37
C LEU A 44 -13.13 5.29 -1.90
N GLN A 45 -13.53 4.39 -0.99
CA GLN A 45 -13.43 4.58 0.46
C GLN A 45 -12.75 3.38 1.12
N ILE A 46 -11.81 3.65 2.01
CA ILE A 46 -11.16 2.66 2.88
C ILE A 46 -11.66 2.84 4.32
N ASP A 47 -12.03 1.75 4.97
CA ASP A 47 -12.34 1.65 6.39
C ASP A 47 -11.13 1.01 7.10
N LEU A 48 -10.42 1.76 7.91
CA LEU A 48 -9.24 1.30 8.67
C LEU A 48 -9.62 0.32 9.80
N GLY A 49 -10.92 0.17 10.09
CA GLY A 49 -11.45 -0.70 11.16
C GLY A 49 -11.60 0.02 12.50
N GLU A 50 -10.72 0.96 12.79
CA GLU A 50 -10.73 1.82 13.99
C GLU A 50 -10.12 3.19 13.68
N PRO A 51 -10.35 4.21 14.51
CA PRO A 51 -9.73 5.51 14.32
C PRO A 51 -8.22 5.47 14.57
N MET A 52 -7.42 5.79 13.54
CA MET A 52 -5.95 5.84 13.57
C MET A 52 -5.43 7.24 13.27
N ASP A 53 -4.21 7.56 13.69
CA ASP A 53 -3.54 8.82 13.40
C ASP A 53 -2.99 8.81 11.96
N VAL A 54 -3.73 9.38 11.02
CA VAL A 54 -3.33 9.53 9.62
C VAL A 54 -2.36 10.70 9.48
N LYS A 55 -1.23 10.47 8.83
CA LYS A 55 -0.14 11.44 8.64
C LYS A 55 0.13 11.77 7.18
N ALA A 56 -0.06 10.81 6.28
CA ALA A 56 0.11 11.02 4.86
C ALA A 56 -0.80 10.10 4.05
N ILE A 57 -1.11 10.51 2.82
CA ILE A 57 -1.94 9.78 1.87
C ILE A 57 -1.24 9.82 0.51
N GLN A 58 -0.97 8.65 -0.06
CA GLN A 58 -0.43 8.53 -1.41
C GLN A 58 -1.54 8.05 -2.34
N VAL A 59 -1.67 8.71 -3.48
CA VAL A 59 -2.60 8.36 -4.55
C VAL A 59 -1.80 8.01 -5.79
N ASN A 60 -2.05 6.83 -6.36
CA ASN A 60 -1.48 6.39 -7.62
C ASN A 60 -2.61 6.08 -8.59
N PHE A 61 -2.79 6.91 -9.62
CA PHE A 61 -3.82 6.74 -10.66
C PHE A 61 -3.38 5.73 -11.72
N ALA A 62 -4.34 5.03 -12.33
CA ALA A 62 -4.10 3.92 -13.26
C ALA A 62 -4.41 4.23 -14.73
N ASP A 63 -4.93 5.39 -15.08
CA ASP A 63 -5.25 5.84 -16.44
C ASP A 63 -6.10 4.83 -17.25
N HIS A 64 -7.03 4.13 -16.58
CA HIS A 64 -7.84 3.09 -17.21
C HIS A 64 -8.78 3.67 -18.27
N ASN A 65 -8.77 3.06 -19.47
CA ASN A 65 -9.57 3.49 -20.64
C ASN A 65 -9.28 4.91 -21.17
N PHE A 66 -8.16 5.51 -20.80
CA PHE A 66 -7.69 6.71 -21.46
C PHE A 66 -7.09 6.41 -22.83
N ASN A 67 -7.36 7.27 -23.82
CA ASN A 67 -6.76 7.13 -25.13
C ASN A 67 -5.34 7.72 -25.16
N ILE A 68 -4.36 6.98 -24.66
CA ILE A 68 -2.96 7.39 -24.60
C ILE A 68 -2.29 7.58 -25.98
N HIS A 69 -2.93 7.15 -27.07
CA HIS A 69 -2.42 7.28 -28.43
C HIS A 69 -2.95 8.49 -29.19
N ALA A 70 -3.95 9.19 -28.65
CA ALA A 70 -4.42 10.43 -29.25
C ALA A 70 -3.53 11.60 -28.79
N PRO A 71 -3.42 12.70 -29.57
CA PRO A 71 -2.72 13.91 -29.16
C PRO A 71 -3.56 14.70 -28.12
N HIS A 72 -4.11 13.98 -27.16
CA HIS A 72 -4.76 14.58 -25.99
C HIS A 72 -3.66 15.08 -25.08
N GLY A 73 -3.87 16.24 -24.52
CA GLY A 73 -2.96 16.79 -23.53
C GLY A 73 -2.79 15.87 -22.32
N PRO A 74 -2.05 16.34 -21.32
CA PRO A 74 -1.79 15.57 -20.10
C PRO A 74 -3.09 15.14 -19.42
N VAL A 75 -3.10 13.95 -18.82
CA VAL A 75 -4.21 13.47 -17.98
C VAL A 75 -4.17 14.22 -16.65
N VAL A 76 -5.14 15.06 -16.42
CA VAL A 76 -5.20 15.90 -15.22
C VAL A 76 -6.33 15.44 -14.31
N TYR A 77 -5.95 14.81 -13.21
CA TYR A 77 -6.88 14.40 -12.17
C TYR A 77 -7.26 15.57 -11.27
N GLN A 78 -8.56 15.79 -11.10
CA GLN A 78 -9.11 16.72 -10.12
C GLN A 78 -9.94 15.93 -9.12
N TYR A 79 -9.54 15.98 -7.85
CA TYR A 79 -10.13 15.17 -6.80
C TYR A 79 -9.99 15.84 -5.44
N TYR A 80 -10.62 15.25 -4.47
CA TYR A 80 -10.40 15.58 -3.07
C TYR A 80 -10.43 14.31 -2.21
N ILE A 81 -9.84 14.41 -1.02
CA ILE A 81 -9.89 13.34 -0.04
C ILE A 81 -10.51 13.86 1.24
N GLU A 82 -11.46 13.10 1.75
CA GLU A 82 -12.14 13.36 3.00
C GLU A 82 -11.84 12.24 3.99
N GLY A 83 -11.76 12.59 5.27
CA GLY A 83 -11.68 11.64 6.38
C GLY A 83 -12.88 11.77 7.31
N SER A 84 -13.21 10.68 7.98
CA SER A 84 -14.25 10.63 9.00
C SER A 84 -13.87 9.68 10.14
N VAL A 85 -14.28 9.99 11.35
CA VAL A 85 -14.14 9.10 12.51
C VAL A 85 -15.33 8.13 12.61
N ASP A 86 -16.53 8.60 12.25
CA ASP A 86 -17.80 7.91 12.51
C ASP A 86 -18.56 7.50 11.24
N GLY A 87 -18.01 7.80 10.06
CA GLY A 87 -18.63 7.56 8.76
C GLY A 87 -19.77 8.54 8.39
N ASN A 88 -20.10 9.48 9.28
CA ASN A 88 -21.20 10.42 9.10
C ASN A 88 -20.72 11.86 8.89
N LYS A 89 -19.75 12.31 9.69
CA LYS A 89 -19.16 13.64 9.59
C LYS A 89 -17.83 13.56 8.88
N TRP A 90 -17.74 14.22 7.71
CA TRP A 90 -16.59 14.21 6.84
C TRP A 90 -15.85 15.53 6.90
N THR A 91 -14.52 15.45 6.93
CA THR A 91 -13.61 16.60 6.93
C THR A 91 -12.70 16.50 5.72
N ARG A 92 -12.55 17.59 4.98
CA ARG A 92 -11.63 17.69 3.84
C ARG A 92 -10.18 17.66 4.32
N LEU A 93 -9.43 16.63 3.91
CA LEU A 93 -8.02 16.44 4.24
C LEU A 93 -7.11 16.92 3.09
N VAL A 94 -7.52 16.66 1.84
CA VAL A 94 -6.79 17.03 0.63
C VAL A 94 -7.77 17.68 -0.35
N ASN A 95 -7.31 18.76 -1.00
CA ASN A 95 -8.08 19.44 -2.03
C ASN A 95 -7.23 19.66 -3.29
N GLU A 96 -7.47 18.85 -4.32
CA GLU A 96 -6.87 18.94 -5.64
C GLU A 96 -7.93 19.27 -6.73
N GLU A 97 -9.06 19.87 -6.36
CA GLU A 97 -10.15 20.22 -7.29
C GLU A 97 -9.73 21.26 -8.35
N LYS A 98 -8.64 21.98 -8.13
CA LYS A 98 -8.07 22.96 -9.05
C LYS A 98 -6.74 22.53 -9.67
N ASN A 99 -6.37 21.25 -9.52
CA ASN A 99 -5.12 20.73 -10.09
C ASN A 99 -5.13 20.93 -11.63
N GLN A 100 -4.00 21.36 -12.19
CA GLN A 100 -3.77 21.52 -13.62
C GLN A 100 -2.53 20.75 -14.10
N GLN A 101 -1.93 19.97 -13.22
CA GLN A 101 -0.73 19.23 -13.52
C GLN A 101 -1.07 17.76 -13.79
N ASP A 102 -0.38 17.18 -14.76
CA ASP A 102 -0.32 15.75 -14.93
C ASP A 102 0.58 15.18 -13.85
N ALA A 103 -0.03 14.61 -12.83
CA ALA A 103 0.63 14.06 -11.66
C ALA A 103 -0.09 12.77 -11.21
N PRO A 104 0.12 11.66 -11.93
CA PRO A 104 -0.55 10.40 -11.63
C PRO A 104 -0.14 9.79 -10.28
N HIS A 105 1.00 10.21 -9.73
CA HIS A 105 1.50 9.76 -8.43
C HIS A 105 1.72 10.94 -7.51
N LYS A 106 0.96 11.03 -6.41
CA LYS A 106 1.06 12.16 -5.50
C LYS A 106 1.01 11.73 -4.04
N LEU A 107 1.96 12.22 -3.25
CA LEU A 107 2.00 12.06 -1.79
C LEU A 107 1.52 13.35 -1.12
N HIS A 108 0.48 13.26 -0.32
CA HIS A 108 -0.04 14.32 0.52
C HIS A 108 0.35 14.12 1.96
N THR A 109 1.20 14.98 2.49
CA THR A 109 1.53 15.00 3.91
C THR A 109 0.58 15.93 4.64
N LEU A 110 -0.10 15.47 5.68
CA LEU A 110 -0.97 16.29 6.50
C LEU A 110 -0.12 17.14 7.45
N VAL A 111 -0.39 18.44 7.49
CA VAL A 111 0.34 19.40 8.38
C VAL A 111 0.16 19.01 9.85
N THR A 112 -1.05 18.54 10.19
CA THR A 112 -1.37 18.01 11.52
C THR A 112 -1.94 16.60 11.31
N PRO A 113 -1.46 15.58 12.06
CA PRO A 113 -2.07 14.27 12.03
C PRO A 113 -3.56 14.35 12.33
N ALA A 114 -4.35 13.59 11.57
CA ALA A 114 -5.80 13.57 11.72
C ALA A 114 -6.26 12.17 12.15
N LYS A 115 -6.98 12.07 13.27
CA LYS A 115 -7.54 10.80 13.74
C LYS A 115 -8.76 10.46 12.92
N MET A 116 -8.65 9.41 12.08
CA MET A 116 -9.68 8.98 11.12
C MET A 116 -9.81 7.47 11.09
N GLN A 117 -11.04 6.98 10.89
CA GLN A 117 -11.31 5.58 10.58
C GLN A 117 -11.60 5.40 9.08
N TYR A 118 -12.34 6.31 8.49
CA TYR A 118 -12.73 6.25 7.07
C TYR A 118 -12.01 7.32 6.28
N LEU A 119 -11.47 6.93 5.13
CA LEU A 119 -10.89 7.86 4.15
C LEU A 119 -11.52 7.60 2.79
N LYS A 120 -11.94 8.67 2.12
CA LYS A 120 -12.63 8.61 0.84
C LYS A 120 -12.01 9.59 -0.14
N ILE A 121 -11.55 9.07 -1.29
CA ILE A 121 -11.16 9.88 -2.45
C ILE A 121 -12.36 10.02 -3.39
N CYS A 122 -12.62 11.23 -3.85
CA CYS A 122 -13.74 11.55 -4.73
C CYS A 122 -13.25 12.27 -5.98
N ASN A 123 -13.69 11.80 -7.15
CA ASN A 123 -13.51 12.49 -8.41
C ASN A 123 -14.33 13.80 -8.43
N SER A 124 -13.72 14.92 -8.72
CA SER A 124 -14.38 16.23 -8.72
C SER A 124 -14.64 16.80 -10.10
N LYS A 125 -14.19 16.11 -11.17
CA LYS A 125 -14.33 16.56 -12.56
C LYS A 125 -14.64 15.37 -13.47
N ASP A 126 -15.52 15.58 -14.45
CA ASP A 126 -15.73 14.61 -15.53
C ASP A 126 -14.45 14.45 -16.35
N MET A 127 -14.08 13.21 -16.65
CA MET A 127 -12.89 12.88 -17.43
C MET A 127 -13.21 11.81 -18.47
N GLU A 128 -12.39 11.76 -19.52
CA GLU A 128 -12.34 10.63 -20.43
C GLU A 128 -11.74 9.43 -19.72
N GLY A 129 -12.20 8.23 -20.00
CA GLY A 129 -11.76 7.03 -19.30
C GLY A 129 -12.46 6.83 -17.96
N SER A 130 -11.94 5.95 -17.14
CA SER A 130 -12.47 5.61 -15.81
C SER A 130 -11.69 6.30 -14.70
N PHE A 131 -12.37 6.72 -13.63
CA PHE A 131 -11.67 7.10 -12.41
C PHE A 131 -11.07 5.84 -11.79
N SER A 132 -9.74 5.73 -11.76
CA SER A 132 -9.04 4.48 -11.46
C SER A 132 -7.77 4.68 -10.67
N LEU A 133 -7.50 3.76 -9.75
CA LEU A 133 -6.37 3.82 -8.83
C LEU A 133 -5.61 2.50 -8.79
N PHE A 134 -4.30 2.53 -9.02
CA PHE A 134 -3.41 1.45 -8.62
C PHE A 134 -3.42 1.29 -7.10
N ASP A 135 -3.21 2.42 -6.39
CA ASP A 135 -3.18 2.40 -4.93
C ASP A 135 -3.79 3.67 -4.32
N LEU A 136 -4.51 3.47 -3.23
CA LEU A 136 -4.78 4.50 -2.23
C LEU A 136 -4.09 4.07 -0.92
N ARG A 137 -2.88 4.58 -0.71
CA ARG A 137 -2.05 4.23 0.44
C ARG A 137 -2.21 5.26 1.55
N ILE A 138 -2.55 4.80 2.73
CA ILE A 138 -2.75 5.63 3.92
C ILE A 138 -1.64 5.31 4.90
N PHE A 139 -0.89 6.32 5.33
CA PHE A 139 0.23 6.18 6.24
C PHE A 139 -0.03 6.91 7.56
N GLY A 140 0.41 6.29 8.65
CA GLY A 140 0.21 6.86 9.97
C GLY A 140 0.64 5.97 11.10
N GLN A 141 -0.16 5.95 12.17
CA GLN A 141 0.11 5.21 13.38
C GLN A 141 -1.20 4.74 14.03
N GLY A 142 -1.29 3.45 14.32
CA GLY A 142 -2.32 2.89 15.19
C GLY A 142 -1.94 2.99 16.68
N ASP A 143 -2.91 2.79 17.56
CA ASP A 143 -2.75 2.87 19.01
C ASP A 143 -2.61 1.47 19.68
N GLY A 144 -2.61 0.38 18.88
CA GLY A 144 -2.58 -0.99 19.36
C GLY A 144 -1.18 -1.52 19.65
N LYS A 145 -1.05 -2.85 19.71
CA LYS A 145 0.22 -3.54 20.00
C LYS A 145 1.00 -3.80 18.71
N VAL A 146 2.33 -3.66 18.80
CA VAL A 146 3.23 -4.14 17.75
C VAL A 146 3.27 -5.67 17.73
N PRO A 147 3.60 -6.31 16.59
CA PRO A 147 3.72 -7.77 16.50
C PRO A 147 4.78 -8.33 17.45
N VAL A 148 4.58 -9.55 17.88
CA VAL A 148 5.62 -10.32 18.58
C VAL A 148 6.72 -10.75 17.61
N ALA A 149 7.87 -11.22 18.14
CA ALA A 149 8.96 -11.72 17.30
C ALA A 149 8.47 -12.90 16.44
N VAL A 150 8.97 -12.97 15.20
CA VAL A 150 8.68 -14.06 14.27
C VAL A 150 9.27 -15.36 14.79
N THR A 151 8.54 -16.46 14.71
CA THR A 151 8.97 -17.81 15.04
C THR A 151 9.09 -18.69 13.81
N GLY A 152 9.83 -19.81 13.92
CA GLY A 152 9.99 -20.77 12.82
C GLY A 152 10.75 -20.26 11.60
N PHE A 153 11.46 -19.12 11.69
CA PHE A 153 12.20 -18.56 10.57
C PHE A 153 13.32 -19.47 10.10
N GLN A 154 13.29 -19.85 8.83
CA GLN A 154 14.28 -20.67 8.15
C GLN A 154 14.68 -20.05 6.81
N ALA A 155 15.97 -20.04 6.52
CA ALA A 155 16.54 -19.63 5.25
C ALA A 155 17.33 -20.81 4.67
N THR A 156 16.82 -21.43 3.62
CA THR A 156 17.42 -22.61 2.98
C THR A 156 18.00 -22.25 1.62
N ARG A 157 19.28 -22.50 1.44
CA ARG A 157 19.95 -22.32 0.16
C ARG A 157 19.70 -23.52 -0.74
N ASP A 158 19.34 -23.28 -2.00
CA ASP A 158 19.13 -24.36 -2.97
C ASP A 158 20.47 -25.07 -3.30
N GLU A 159 20.43 -26.39 -3.34
CA GLU A 159 21.64 -27.20 -3.59
C GLU A 159 22.08 -27.16 -5.06
N SER A 160 21.12 -27.07 -5.98
CA SER A 160 21.36 -27.09 -7.43
C SER A 160 21.69 -25.71 -8.00
N ASP A 161 21.08 -24.65 -7.44
CA ASP A 161 21.39 -23.26 -7.81
C ASP A 161 21.65 -22.40 -6.57
N LYS A 162 22.93 -22.23 -6.25
CA LYS A 162 23.39 -21.48 -5.07
C LYS A 162 22.99 -19.98 -5.06
N ARG A 163 22.36 -19.48 -6.13
CA ARG A 163 21.80 -18.12 -6.18
C ARG A 163 20.41 -18.05 -5.56
N ILE A 164 19.78 -19.19 -5.27
CA ILE A 164 18.41 -19.27 -4.73
C ILE A 164 18.48 -19.46 -3.22
N TYR A 165 17.68 -18.68 -2.49
CA TYR A 165 17.28 -18.93 -1.12
C TYR A 165 15.77 -19.02 -1.03
N ARG A 166 15.28 -19.99 -0.23
CA ARG A 166 13.89 -20.13 0.18
C ARG A 166 13.77 -19.77 1.63
N PHE A 167 12.83 -18.90 1.92
CA PHE A 167 12.53 -18.40 3.26
C PHE A 167 11.14 -18.86 3.63
N VAL A 168 10.98 -19.38 4.85
CA VAL A 168 9.68 -19.72 5.44
C VAL A 168 9.69 -19.33 6.91
N TRP A 169 8.52 -19.04 7.45
CA TRP A 169 8.32 -18.72 8.87
C TRP A 169 6.87 -18.98 9.27
N ASP A 170 6.61 -19.00 10.57
CA ASP A 170 5.27 -19.20 11.09
C ASP A 170 4.41 -17.95 10.80
N SER A 171 3.18 -18.15 10.31
CA SER A 171 2.23 -17.07 10.16
C SER A 171 1.78 -16.54 11.52
N GLN A 172 1.49 -15.26 11.61
CA GLN A 172 1.04 -14.59 12.83
C GLN A 172 -0.28 -13.86 12.56
N GLU A 173 -1.13 -13.78 13.56
CA GLU A 173 -2.30 -12.90 13.56
C GLU A 173 -1.84 -11.45 13.79
N ASP A 174 -2.67 -10.48 13.39
CA ASP A 174 -2.45 -9.03 13.56
C ASP A 174 -1.13 -8.51 12.95
N VAL A 175 -0.68 -9.13 11.85
CA VAL A 175 0.51 -8.71 11.09
C VAL A 175 0.09 -8.18 9.72
N THR A 176 0.57 -6.99 9.36
CA THR A 176 0.41 -6.43 8.01
C THR A 176 1.38 -7.09 7.04
N GLY A 177 2.62 -7.34 7.48
CA GLY A 177 3.66 -7.94 6.66
C GLY A 177 4.96 -8.12 7.43
N TYR A 178 6.00 -8.49 6.71
CA TYR A 178 7.32 -8.81 7.24
C TYR A 178 8.40 -8.03 6.52
N ILE A 179 9.45 -7.66 7.23
CA ILE A 179 10.66 -7.06 6.68
C ILE A 179 11.76 -8.12 6.72
N LEU A 180 12.07 -8.70 5.58
CA LEU A 180 13.22 -9.58 5.41
C LEU A 180 14.46 -8.73 5.18
N ARG A 181 15.52 -8.96 5.97
CA ARG A 181 16.79 -8.26 5.86
C ARG A 181 17.92 -9.26 5.60
N TRP A 182 18.93 -8.84 4.84
CA TRP A 182 20.11 -9.67 4.61
C TRP A 182 21.39 -8.85 4.36
N GLY A 183 22.51 -9.51 4.55
CA GLY A 183 23.85 -8.96 4.32
C GLY A 183 24.90 -10.06 4.38
N THR A 184 26.14 -9.72 4.04
CA THR A 184 27.30 -10.62 4.13
C THR A 184 28.03 -10.53 5.48
N GLN A 185 27.53 -9.69 6.38
CA GLN A 185 28.04 -9.53 7.75
C GLN A 185 26.87 -9.59 8.71
N LYS A 186 26.97 -10.37 9.78
CA LYS A 186 25.88 -10.62 10.75
C LYS A 186 25.38 -9.33 11.41
N GLU A 187 26.30 -8.42 11.72
CA GLU A 187 25.99 -7.16 12.41
C GLU A 187 25.56 -6.05 11.43
N LYS A 188 25.62 -6.32 10.11
CA LYS A 188 25.34 -5.32 9.07
C LYS A 188 24.51 -5.92 7.94
N LEU A 189 23.21 -5.95 8.14
CA LEU A 189 22.24 -6.36 7.11
C LEU A 189 21.84 -5.13 6.30
N THR A 190 22.48 -4.96 5.14
CA THR A 190 22.39 -3.75 4.30
C THR A 190 21.24 -3.76 3.31
N HIS A 191 20.61 -4.91 3.11
CA HIS A 191 19.48 -5.06 2.20
C HIS A 191 18.22 -5.36 2.98
N SER A 192 17.09 -4.91 2.47
CA SER A 192 15.78 -5.22 3.04
C SER A 192 14.70 -5.21 1.97
N MET A 193 13.65 -6.00 2.19
CA MET A 193 12.43 -5.98 1.41
C MET A 193 11.21 -6.27 2.29
N VAL A 194 10.06 -5.82 1.83
CA VAL A 194 8.77 -6.14 2.46
C VAL A 194 8.19 -7.38 1.79
N VAL A 195 7.68 -8.30 2.60
CA VAL A 195 6.99 -9.53 2.17
C VAL A 195 5.65 -9.58 2.88
N TYR A 196 4.58 -9.83 2.13
CA TYR A 196 3.20 -9.89 2.66
C TYR A 196 2.68 -11.32 2.85
N ASP A 197 3.51 -12.32 2.59
CA ASP A 197 3.24 -13.74 2.82
C ASP A 197 4.17 -14.26 3.92
N ASN A 198 3.98 -15.50 4.37
CA ASN A 198 4.85 -16.18 5.32
C ASN A 198 5.93 -17.05 4.64
N GLN A 199 6.18 -16.84 3.36
CA GLN A 199 7.24 -17.47 2.58
C GLN A 199 7.73 -16.56 1.47
N TYR A 200 8.99 -16.77 1.03
CA TYR A 200 9.55 -16.03 -0.08
C TYR A 200 10.68 -16.83 -0.75
N GLU A 201 10.77 -16.79 -2.08
CA GLU A 201 11.91 -17.33 -2.83
C GLU A 201 12.63 -16.20 -3.57
N ALA A 202 13.95 -16.14 -3.44
CA ALA A 202 14.78 -15.15 -4.10
C ALA A 202 15.94 -15.79 -4.88
N ARG A 203 16.20 -15.29 -6.10
CA ARG A 203 17.21 -15.82 -7.02
C ARG A 203 18.29 -14.79 -7.39
N TYR A 204 18.75 -14.00 -6.47
CA TYR A 204 19.72 -12.92 -6.76
C TYR A 204 20.96 -12.93 -5.85
N PHE A 205 21.21 -14.02 -5.16
CA PHE A 205 22.36 -14.15 -4.25
C PHE A 205 23.64 -14.58 -5.00
N ASN A 206 24.78 -14.14 -4.52
CA ASN A 206 26.06 -14.58 -5.05
C ASN A 206 26.35 -16.02 -4.62
N ARG A 207 26.86 -16.84 -5.56
CA ARG A 207 27.12 -18.29 -5.33
C ARG A 207 28.13 -18.55 -4.21
N ASP A 208 29.17 -17.72 -4.17
CA ASP A 208 30.36 -17.94 -3.33
C ASP A 208 30.37 -17.06 -2.07
N SER A 209 29.25 -16.39 -1.78
CA SER A 209 29.11 -15.55 -0.59
C SER A 209 28.24 -16.23 0.46
N GLU A 210 28.61 -16.08 1.72
CA GLU A 210 27.77 -16.39 2.87
C GLU A 210 26.85 -15.20 3.17
N TYR A 211 25.62 -15.50 3.58
CA TYR A 211 24.63 -14.49 3.90
C TYR A 211 24.02 -14.73 5.28
N TYR A 212 23.77 -13.64 5.98
CA TYR A 212 23.04 -13.58 7.24
C TYR A 212 21.68 -12.92 7.00
N PHE A 213 20.67 -13.45 7.67
CA PHE A 213 19.29 -13.03 7.47
C PHE A 213 18.64 -12.68 8.81
N SER A 214 17.66 -11.79 8.73
CA SER A 214 16.77 -11.46 9.84
C SER A 214 15.39 -11.16 9.29
N ILE A 215 14.36 -11.48 10.07
CA ILE A 215 12.99 -11.18 9.74
C ILE A 215 12.32 -10.45 10.90
N ILE A 216 11.46 -9.49 10.57
CA ILE A 216 10.76 -8.64 11.54
C ILE A 216 9.32 -8.50 11.04
N ALA A 217 8.34 -8.79 11.88
CA ALA A 217 6.94 -8.52 11.58
C ALA A 217 6.59 -7.04 11.85
N PHE A 218 5.65 -6.50 11.10
CA PHE A 218 5.11 -5.16 11.33
C PHE A 218 3.59 -5.13 11.13
N ASN A 219 2.93 -4.17 11.76
CA ASN A 219 1.53 -3.83 11.56
C ASN A 219 1.33 -2.31 11.60
N GLU A 220 0.09 -1.85 11.62
CA GLU A 220 -0.29 -0.43 11.74
C GLU A 220 0.23 0.24 13.02
N ASN A 221 0.57 -0.55 14.05
CA ASN A 221 1.03 -0.04 15.35
C ASN A 221 2.57 0.06 15.44
N GLY A 222 3.29 -0.58 14.53
CA GLY A 222 4.74 -0.51 14.46
C GLY A 222 5.42 -1.81 14.08
N VAL A 223 6.72 -1.85 14.37
CA VAL A 223 7.62 -2.94 14.02
C VAL A 223 7.93 -3.75 15.28
N GLY A 224 7.79 -5.06 15.18
CA GLY A 224 8.11 -6.00 16.25
C GLY A 224 9.60 -6.23 16.48
N ALA A 225 9.95 -7.17 17.34
CA ALA A 225 11.34 -7.59 17.54
C ALA A 225 11.83 -8.44 16.37
N GLY A 226 13.14 -8.31 16.02
CA GLY A 226 13.77 -9.11 14.98
C GLY A 226 14.04 -10.55 15.42
N ALA A 227 13.90 -11.51 14.49
CA ALA A 227 14.39 -12.88 14.59
C ALA A 227 15.57 -13.08 13.61
N PHE A 228 16.54 -13.95 13.97
CA PHE A 228 17.76 -14.24 13.20
C PHE A 228 17.87 -15.75 12.96
#